data_7ed76bc76b30280ac6972bf642446bb5
#
_entry.id   7ed76bc76b30280ac6972bf642446bb5
#
_cell.length_a   1.000
_cell.length_b   1.000
_cell.length_c   1.000
_cell.angle_alpha   90.00
_cell.angle_beta   90.00
_cell.angle_gamma   90.00
#
_symmetry.space_group_name_H-M   'P 1'
#
loop_
_entity.id
_entity.type
_entity.pdbx_description
1 polymer ?
#
loop_
_entity_poly.entity_id
_entity_poly.type
_entity_poly.pdbx_seq_one_letter_code
_entity_poly.pdbx_strand_id
1 'polypeptide(L)'
;RSTLFPYRRSSDLGPSGCGKTTLLRLIAGFQTASEGEIKIAGKEITQTPPHKRPVNTVFQKYALFPHLNVFDNIAFGLKLKKISKQTIEKKVKAALRMVGMTDYEYRDVNSLSGGQQQRVAIARAIVNEPEVLLLDEPLAALDLKMRKDMQMELKEMHKTLGITFIYVTHDQEEALTLSDTIVVMSEGKIQQIGTPVDIYNEPINSFVADFIGESNILNGTMIQDKLVRFAGVEFECVDEGFGENMPVDVVVRPEDWYIFPDSDASQLSGIVTSSIFKGVHYEMVVEANGYEFIVQDYHHFAVGEQVGLLIKPFDIHIMKKERVCNTFEGELTDGTHVEFLGCTFECLPVVDIEPGTKVKVQVDFKDIILQDNEEDGTLTGDVRFILYKGDHYHLTVSSDWGEDIFVDTNDVWDNGDHVGISIFPESIKITQIVES
;
A
#
# COMPACT_ATOMS: atom_id res chain seq x y z
N ARG A 1 22.65 0.19 3.59
CA ARG A 1 22.54 -0.87 2.55
C ARG A 1 21.43 -1.81 3.00
N SER A 2 20.23 -1.60 2.53
CA SER A 2 19.09 -2.48 2.80
C SER A 2 19.08 -3.62 1.78
N THR A 3 18.96 -4.86 2.26
CA THR A 3 18.73 -6.04 1.41
C THR A 3 17.23 -6.14 1.22
N LEU A 4 16.73 -5.83 0.02
CA LEU A 4 15.29 -5.71 -0.25
C LEU A 4 14.54 -7.03 -0.08
N PHE A 5 15.17 -8.16 -0.41
CA PHE A 5 14.53 -9.48 -0.38
C PHE A 5 15.40 -10.50 0.38
N PRO A 6 15.42 -10.42 1.72
CA PRO A 6 16.24 -11.34 2.52
C PRO A 6 15.65 -12.75 2.65
N TYR A 7 14.36 -12.94 2.31
CA TYR A 7 13.59 -14.16 2.51
C TYR A 7 13.26 -14.85 1.18
N ARG A 8 12.86 -16.13 1.25
CA ARG A 8 12.60 -16.95 0.07
C ARG A 8 11.33 -16.58 -0.70
N ARG A 9 10.32 -16.02 -0.03
CA ARG A 9 9.09 -15.48 -0.65
C ARG A 9 8.94 -14.03 -0.24
N SER A 10 8.96 -13.13 -1.20
CA SER A 10 8.75 -11.71 -0.98
C SER A 10 7.72 -11.19 -1.96
N SER A 11 6.76 -10.43 -1.50
CA SER A 11 5.78 -9.74 -2.33
C SER A 11 6.03 -8.25 -2.33
N ASP A 12 5.98 -7.64 -3.51
CA ASP A 12 5.87 -6.20 -3.69
C ASP A 12 4.38 -5.85 -3.81
N LEU A 13 3.89 -5.13 -2.83
CA LEU A 13 2.52 -4.70 -2.72
C LEU A 13 2.45 -3.17 -2.81
N GLY A 14 1.43 -2.64 -3.50
CA GLY A 14 1.24 -1.20 -3.63
C GLY A 14 0.22 -0.85 -4.71
N PRO A 15 -0.30 0.37 -4.75
CA PRO A 15 -1.24 0.84 -5.75
C PRO A 15 -0.68 0.78 -7.17
N SER A 16 -1.54 0.89 -8.16
CA SER A 16 -1.12 0.96 -9.57
C SER A 16 -0.19 2.15 -9.79
N GLY A 17 0.90 1.93 -10.55
CA GLY A 17 1.86 2.99 -10.85
C GLY A 17 2.96 3.23 -9.80
N CYS A 18 2.93 2.60 -8.62
CA CYS A 18 3.94 2.82 -7.58
C CYS A 18 5.35 2.25 -7.85
N GLY A 19 5.60 1.69 -9.05
CA GLY A 19 6.94 1.26 -9.47
C GLY A 19 7.23 -0.24 -9.39
N LYS A 20 6.29 -1.11 -8.97
CA LYS A 20 6.46 -2.58 -8.83
C LYS A 20 6.99 -3.26 -10.09
N THR A 21 6.31 -3.08 -11.21
CA THR A 21 6.73 -3.65 -12.51
C THR A 21 8.09 -3.09 -12.96
N THR A 22 8.38 -1.83 -12.64
CA THR A 22 9.69 -1.23 -12.90
C THR A 22 10.79 -1.94 -12.12
N LEU A 23 10.55 -2.21 -10.83
CA LEU A 23 11.49 -2.96 -9.98
C LEU A 23 11.72 -4.37 -10.52
N LEU A 24 10.67 -5.10 -10.92
CA LEU A 24 10.83 -6.41 -11.57
C LEU A 24 11.66 -6.33 -12.86
N ARG A 25 11.44 -5.30 -13.70
CA ARG A 25 12.20 -5.09 -14.94
C ARG A 25 13.67 -4.78 -14.66
N LEU A 26 13.98 -4.05 -13.60
CA LEU A 26 15.35 -3.79 -13.14
C LEU A 26 16.03 -5.09 -12.69
N ILE A 27 15.35 -5.93 -11.89
CA ILE A 27 15.88 -7.23 -11.43
C ILE A 27 16.06 -8.19 -12.60
N ALA A 28 15.10 -8.24 -13.53
CA ALA A 28 15.19 -9.06 -14.74
C ALA A 28 16.24 -8.57 -15.75
N GLY A 29 16.66 -7.30 -15.65
CA GLY A 29 17.62 -6.67 -16.56
C GLY A 29 16.99 -6.13 -17.85
N PHE A 30 15.67 -5.99 -17.91
CA PHE A 30 14.97 -5.35 -19.04
C PHE A 30 15.05 -3.83 -18.98
N GLN A 31 15.44 -3.29 -17.83
CA GLN A 31 15.71 -1.87 -17.62
C GLN A 31 17.01 -1.71 -16.85
N THR A 32 17.76 -0.64 -17.15
CA THR A 32 19.03 -0.34 -16.48
C THR A 32 18.74 0.56 -15.27
N ALA A 33 19.37 0.26 -14.14
CA ALA A 33 19.31 1.12 -12.97
C ALA A 33 20.09 2.42 -13.25
N SER A 34 19.52 3.56 -12.87
CA SER A 34 20.20 4.87 -12.95
C SER A 34 21.29 4.96 -11.89
N GLU A 35 21.01 4.44 -10.69
CA GLU A 35 21.91 4.43 -9.54
C GLU A 35 21.74 3.15 -8.73
N GLY A 36 22.70 2.84 -7.86
CA GLY A 36 22.65 1.69 -6.94
C GLY A 36 23.12 0.38 -7.57
N GLU A 37 23.01 -0.69 -6.81
CA GLU A 37 23.51 -2.04 -7.15
C GLU A 37 22.42 -3.10 -6.98
N ILE A 38 22.36 -4.06 -7.92
CA ILE A 38 21.49 -5.24 -7.82
C ILE A 38 22.37 -6.46 -7.59
N LYS A 39 22.09 -7.20 -6.50
CA LYS A 39 22.81 -8.41 -6.13
C LYS A 39 21.89 -9.60 -5.97
N ILE A 40 22.28 -10.76 -6.50
CA ILE A 40 21.62 -12.06 -6.26
C ILE A 40 22.67 -13.01 -5.68
N ALA A 41 22.33 -13.66 -4.57
CA ALA A 41 23.26 -14.55 -3.83
C ALA A 41 24.65 -13.89 -3.59
N GLY A 42 24.67 -12.59 -3.28
CA GLY A 42 25.90 -11.81 -3.04
C GLY A 42 26.67 -11.41 -4.29
N LYS A 43 26.28 -11.86 -5.48
CA LYS A 43 26.92 -11.49 -6.76
C LYS A 43 26.22 -10.28 -7.35
N GLU A 44 27.00 -9.29 -7.75
CA GLU A 44 26.48 -8.13 -8.47
C GLU A 44 26.06 -8.52 -9.89
N ILE A 45 24.82 -8.11 -10.26
CA ILE A 45 24.24 -8.37 -11.58
C ILE A 45 23.74 -7.10 -12.27
N THR A 46 24.02 -5.92 -11.74
CA THR A 46 23.49 -4.63 -12.23
C THR A 46 23.70 -4.46 -13.74
N GLN A 47 24.91 -4.74 -14.24
CA GLN A 47 25.27 -4.63 -15.65
C GLN A 47 25.14 -5.96 -16.42
N THR A 48 24.66 -7.02 -15.76
CA THR A 48 24.51 -8.32 -16.43
C THR A 48 23.30 -8.30 -17.36
N PRO A 49 23.44 -8.68 -18.64
CA PRO A 49 22.32 -8.71 -19.57
C PRO A 49 21.27 -9.75 -19.16
N PRO A 50 19.97 -9.57 -19.52
CA PRO A 50 18.86 -10.40 -19.06
C PRO A 50 19.09 -11.92 -19.22
N HIS A 51 19.58 -12.34 -20.38
CA HIS A 51 19.78 -13.78 -20.70
C HIS A 51 20.90 -14.47 -19.89
N LYS A 52 21.70 -13.70 -19.15
CA LYS A 52 22.78 -14.21 -18.29
C LYS A 52 22.44 -14.09 -16.79
N ARG A 53 21.32 -13.45 -16.45
CA ARG A 53 20.89 -13.35 -15.06
C ARG A 53 20.30 -14.68 -14.58
N PRO A 54 20.52 -15.09 -13.32
CA PRO A 54 19.97 -16.33 -12.77
C PRO A 54 18.51 -16.17 -12.36
N VAL A 55 17.73 -15.42 -13.16
CA VAL A 55 16.32 -15.12 -12.93
C VAL A 55 15.46 -15.53 -14.11
N ASN A 56 14.22 -15.91 -13.85
CA ASN A 56 13.19 -16.08 -14.88
C ASN A 56 11.94 -15.32 -14.48
N THR A 57 11.19 -14.83 -15.48
CA THR A 57 9.99 -14.02 -15.28
C THR A 57 8.77 -14.72 -15.85
N VAL A 58 7.68 -14.75 -15.08
CA VAL A 58 6.32 -15.06 -15.53
C VAL A 58 5.57 -13.74 -15.63
N PHE A 59 5.13 -13.39 -16.84
CA PHE A 59 4.43 -12.14 -17.11
C PHE A 59 2.92 -12.29 -16.89
N GLN A 60 2.23 -11.20 -16.63
CA GLN A 60 0.79 -11.11 -16.40
C GLN A 60 -0.06 -11.80 -17.50
N LYS A 61 0.33 -11.69 -18.77
CA LYS A 61 -0.33 -12.38 -19.92
C LYS A 61 0.35 -13.69 -20.32
N TYR A 62 1.10 -14.33 -19.41
CA TYR A 62 1.81 -15.61 -19.55
C TYR A 62 2.84 -15.67 -20.68
N ALA A 63 2.72 -14.88 -21.73
CA ALA A 63 3.60 -14.78 -22.90
C ALA A 63 4.02 -16.14 -23.48
N LEU A 64 3.09 -17.09 -23.57
CA LEU A 64 3.33 -18.37 -24.25
C LEU A 64 3.49 -18.15 -25.74
N PHE A 65 4.31 -19.00 -26.38
CA PHE A 65 4.48 -19.00 -27.83
C PHE A 65 3.28 -19.72 -28.47
N PRO A 66 2.36 -19.01 -29.16
CA PRO A 66 1.09 -19.58 -29.61
C PRO A 66 1.25 -20.63 -30.74
N HIS A 67 2.38 -20.62 -31.43
CA HIS A 67 2.72 -21.56 -32.52
C HIS A 67 3.45 -22.82 -32.04
N LEU A 68 3.71 -22.93 -30.72
CA LEU A 68 4.36 -24.07 -30.09
C LEU A 68 3.38 -24.80 -29.18
N ASN A 69 3.49 -26.13 -29.12
CA ASN A 69 2.79 -26.93 -28.14
C ASN A 69 3.34 -26.72 -26.71
N VAL A 70 2.74 -27.34 -25.71
CA VAL A 70 3.16 -27.24 -24.30
C VAL A 70 4.61 -27.67 -24.10
N PHE A 71 5.01 -28.84 -24.67
CA PHE A 71 6.37 -29.33 -24.57
C PHE A 71 7.39 -28.35 -25.14
N ASP A 72 7.13 -27.85 -26.34
CA ASP A 72 8.05 -26.95 -27.04
C ASP A 72 8.15 -25.57 -26.36
N ASN A 73 7.06 -25.09 -25.77
CA ASN A 73 7.08 -23.90 -24.92
C ASN A 73 8.04 -24.06 -23.73
N ILE A 74 7.89 -25.15 -22.99
CA ILE A 74 8.73 -25.42 -21.82
C ILE A 74 10.17 -25.69 -22.22
N ALA A 75 10.39 -26.49 -23.28
CA ALA A 75 11.70 -26.86 -23.77
C ALA A 75 12.50 -25.71 -24.40
N PHE A 76 11.85 -24.58 -24.71
CA PHE A 76 12.44 -23.51 -25.51
C PHE A 76 13.80 -23.04 -24.98
N GLY A 77 13.87 -22.67 -23.73
CA GLY A 77 15.12 -22.22 -23.09
C GLY A 77 16.21 -23.29 -23.04
N LEU A 78 15.82 -24.55 -22.82
CA LEU A 78 16.76 -25.68 -22.82
C LEU A 78 17.33 -25.97 -24.21
N LYS A 79 16.52 -25.80 -25.26
CA LYS A 79 16.96 -25.95 -26.67
C LYS A 79 18.02 -24.88 -27.01
N LEU A 80 17.80 -23.62 -26.58
CA LEU A 80 18.79 -22.54 -26.78
C LEU A 80 20.12 -22.82 -26.07
N LYS A 81 20.09 -23.47 -24.91
CA LYS A 81 21.29 -23.92 -24.17
C LYS A 81 21.94 -25.18 -24.79
N LYS A 82 21.43 -25.68 -25.90
CA LYS A 82 21.91 -26.89 -26.62
C LYS A 82 22.00 -28.14 -25.72
N ILE A 83 21.08 -28.29 -24.80
CA ILE A 83 20.95 -29.47 -23.94
C ILE A 83 20.51 -30.67 -24.75
N SER A 84 20.92 -31.90 -24.39
CA SER A 84 20.55 -33.13 -25.10
C SER A 84 19.04 -33.37 -25.09
N LYS A 85 18.50 -33.94 -26.19
CA LYS A 85 17.06 -34.25 -26.32
C LYS A 85 16.55 -35.09 -25.14
N GLN A 86 17.31 -36.10 -24.74
CA GLN A 86 16.93 -36.98 -23.64
C GLN A 86 16.82 -36.23 -22.29
N THR A 87 17.75 -35.29 -22.03
CA THR A 87 17.72 -34.45 -20.82
C THR A 87 16.57 -33.46 -20.87
N ILE A 88 16.29 -32.86 -22.04
CA ILE A 88 15.14 -31.95 -22.23
C ILE A 88 13.84 -32.69 -21.90
N GLU A 89 13.63 -33.89 -22.47
CA GLU A 89 12.41 -34.67 -22.22
C GLU A 89 12.22 -34.98 -20.75
N LYS A 90 13.28 -35.39 -20.07
CA LYS A 90 13.26 -35.66 -18.62
C LYS A 90 12.91 -34.41 -17.79
N LYS A 91 13.53 -33.26 -18.10
CA LYS A 91 13.31 -31.99 -17.39
C LYS A 91 11.90 -31.44 -17.64
N VAL A 92 11.40 -31.47 -18.89
CA VAL A 92 10.06 -31.02 -19.24
C VAL A 92 8.98 -31.86 -18.54
N LYS A 93 9.11 -33.21 -18.56
CA LYS A 93 8.19 -34.08 -17.82
C LYS A 93 8.21 -33.85 -16.33
N ALA A 94 9.38 -33.55 -15.75
CA ALA A 94 9.50 -33.21 -14.34
C ALA A 94 8.79 -31.86 -14.03
N ALA A 95 9.03 -30.83 -14.85
CA ALA A 95 8.39 -29.54 -14.71
C ALA A 95 6.85 -29.62 -14.83
N LEU A 96 6.34 -30.39 -15.83
CA LEU A 96 4.91 -30.62 -15.99
C LEU A 96 4.27 -31.31 -14.79
N ARG A 97 4.97 -32.29 -14.20
CA ARG A 97 4.49 -32.95 -12.98
C ARG A 97 4.40 -31.99 -11.79
N MET A 98 5.39 -31.09 -11.63
CA MET A 98 5.39 -30.10 -10.56
C MET A 98 4.20 -29.14 -10.62
N VAL A 99 3.75 -28.80 -11.84
CA VAL A 99 2.60 -27.91 -12.03
C VAL A 99 1.28 -28.67 -12.27
N GLY A 100 1.21 -29.99 -11.99
CA GLY A 100 0.00 -30.79 -12.13
C GLY A 100 -0.52 -30.93 -13.56
N MET A 101 0.36 -30.88 -14.57
CA MET A 101 0.04 -30.91 -16.01
C MET A 101 0.61 -32.15 -16.71
N THR A 102 0.67 -33.28 -16.02
CA THR A 102 1.11 -34.56 -16.64
C THR A 102 0.24 -34.88 -17.83
N ASP A 103 0.81 -35.44 -18.88
CA ASP A 103 0.17 -35.86 -20.16
C ASP A 103 -0.39 -34.69 -21.01
N TYR A 104 0.05 -33.45 -20.75
CA TYR A 104 -0.32 -32.26 -21.54
C TYR A 104 0.73 -31.89 -22.60
N GLU A 105 1.83 -32.63 -22.72
CA GLU A 105 3.04 -32.29 -23.48
C GLU A 105 2.76 -31.81 -24.90
N TYR A 106 1.85 -32.49 -25.60
CA TYR A 106 1.59 -32.27 -27.04
C TYR A 106 0.33 -31.45 -27.31
N ARG A 107 -0.31 -30.92 -26.28
CA ARG A 107 -1.49 -30.06 -26.45
C ARG A 107 -1.12 -28.69 -27.01
N ASP A 108 -2.01 -28.13 -27.80
CA ASP A 108 -1.94 -26.76 -28.28
C ASP A 108 -2.19 -25.82 -27.08
N VAL A 109 -1.30 -24.82 -26.87
CA VAL A 109 -1.43 -23.86 -25.76
C VAL A 109 -2.69 -23.01 -25.90
N ASN A 110 -3.20 -22.77 -27.10
CA ASN A 110 -4.44 -22.02 -27.35
C ASN A 110 -5.70 -22.77 -26.91
N SER A 111 -5.63 -24.10 -26.77
CA SER A 111 -6.73 -24.92 -26.27
C SER A 111 -6.83 -24.98 -24.74
N LEU A 112 -5.88 -24.39 -24.04
CA LEU A 112 -5.78 -24.42 -22.58
C LEU A 112 -6.60 -23.30 -21.93
N SER A 113 -7.17 -23.59 -20.75
CA SER A 113 -7.74 -22.53 -19.89
C SER A 113 -6.66 -21.57 -19.40
N GLY A 114 -7.04 -20.37 -18.94
CA GLY A 114 -6.11 -19.37 -18.41
C GLY A 114 -5.20 -19.93 -17.30
N GLY A 115 -5.76 -20.65 -16.32
CA GLY A 115 -4.97 -21.30 -15.26
C GLY A 115 -4.02 -22.38 -15.79
N GLN A 116 -4.42 -23.16 -16.82
CA GLN A 116 -3.52 -24.11 -17.46
C GLN A 116 -2.39 -23.42 -18.23
N GLN A 117 -2.67 -22.32 -18.94
CA GLN A 117 -1.64 -21.51 -19.60
C GLN A 117 -0.64 -20.95 -18.61
N GLN A 118 -1.12 -20.48 -17.47
CA GLN A 118 -0.27 -20.01 -16.37
C GLN A 118 0.66 -21.10 -15.85
N ARG A 119 0.14 -22.30 -15.57
CA ARG A 119 0.93 -23.45 -15.14
C ARG A 119 2.03 -23.80 -16.15
N VAL A 120 1.71 -23.75 -17.46
CA VAL A 120 2.71 -23.95 -18.52
C VAL A 120 3.77 -22.85 -18.50
N ALA A 121 3.39 -21.58 -18.28
CA ALA A 121 4.33 -20.46 -18.17
C ALA A 121 5.28 -20.62 -16.96
N ILE A 122 4.74 -21.05 -15.82
CA ILE A 122 5.53 -21.37 -14.63
C ILE A 122 6.47 -22.55 -14.92
N ALA A 123 5.98 -23.65 -15.52
CA ALA A 123 6.80 -24.79 -15.90
C ALA A 123 7.96 -24.37 -16.82
N ARG A 124 7.69 -23.48 -17.80
CA ARG A 124 8.71 -22.91 -18.70
C ARG A 124 9.74 -22.08 -17.94
N ALA A 125 9.34 -21.39 -16.90
CA ALA A 125 10.25 -20.59 -16.08
C ALA A 125 11.13 -21.48 -15.18
N ILE A 126 10.55 -22.45 -14.47
CA ILE A 126 11.28 -23.29 -13.50
C ILE A 126 12.19 -24.34 -14.14
N VAL A 127 11.88 -24.79 -15.37
CA VAL A 127 12.66 -25.84 -16.08
C VAL A 127 14.14 -25.45 -16.28
N ASN A 128 14.42 -24.16 -16.28
CA ASN A 128 15.79 -23.61 -16.39
C ASN A 128 16.53 -23.56 -15.05
N GLU A 129 15.89 -23.96 -13.95
CA GLU A 129 16.44 -23.95 -12.58
C GLU A 129 17.01 -22.57 -12.18
N PRO A 130 16.17 -21.50 -12.19
CA PRO A 130 16.63 -20.17 -11.80
C PRO A 130 16.88 -20.11 -10.28
N GLU A 131 17.72 -19.16 -9.83
CA GLU A 131 17.87 -18.84 -8.41
C GLU A 131 16.69 -18.02 -7.90
N VAL A 132 16.09 -17.18 -8.78
CA VAL A 132 14.96 -16.31 -8.48
C VAL A 132 13.88 -16.43 -9.55
N LEU A 133 12.64 -16.61 -9.14
CA LEU A 133 11.46 -16.56 -10.00
C LEU A 133 10.71 -15.25 -9.75
N LEU A 134 10.57 -14.46 -10.80
CA LEU A 134 9.82 -13.19 -10.79
C LEU A 134 8.42 -13.45 -11.32
N LEU A 135 7.40 -13.03 -10.59
CA LEU A 135 5.98 -13.23 -10.90
C LEU A 135 5.30 -11.85 -10.94
N ASP A 136 4.93 -11.41 -12.14
CA ASP A 136 4.28 -10.10 -12.38
C ASP A 136 2.77 -10.30 -12.49
N GLU A 137 2.03 -10.01 -11.41
CA GLU A 137 0.57 -10.18 -11.29
C GLU A 137 0.04 -11.50 -11.86
N PRO A 138 0.61 -12.65 -11.48
CA PRO A 138 0.33 -13.90 -12.19
C PRO A 138 -1.11 -14.38 -12.03
N LEU A 139 -1.84 -13.96 -10.98
CA LEU A 139 -3.21 -14.42 -10.72
C LEU A 139 -4.30 -13.44 -11.18
N ALA A 140 -3.94 -12.25 -11.67
CA ALA A 140 -4.88 -11.18 -12.02
C ALA A 140 -5.91 -11.57 -13.10
N ALA A 141 -5.57 -12.51 -13.99
CA ALA A 141 -6.45 -12.95 -15.08
C ALA A 141 -7.38 -14.13 -14.70
N LEU A 142 -7.35 -14.59 -13.45
CA LEU A 142 -8.13 -15.75 -12.98
C LEU A 142 -9.39 -15.31 -12.23
N ASP A 143 -10.46 -16.11 -12.34
CA ASP A 143 -11.62 -15.97 -11.47
C ASP A 143 -11.29 -16.30 -9.99
N LEU A 144 -12.15 -15.88 -9.06
CA LEU A 144 -11.91 -15.97 -7.62
C LEU A 144 -11.60 -17.40 -7.14
N LYS A 145 -12.33 -18.40 -7.65
CA LYS A 145 -12.14 -19.80 -7.25
C LYS A 145 -10.81 -20.33 -7.76
N MET A 146 -10.52 -20.13 -9.05
CA MET A 146 -9.27 -20.56 -9.65
C MET A 146 -8.07 -19.83 -9.03
N ARG A 147 -8.24 -18.56 -8.62
CA ARG A 147 -7.21 -17.79 -7.94
C ARG A 147 -6.83 -18.42 -6.61
N LYS A 148 -7.81 -18.77 -5.76
CA LYS A 148 -7.56 -19.46 -4.48
C LYS A 148 -6.87 -20.81 -4.64
N ASP A 149 -7.33 -21.62 -5.59
CA ASP A 149 -6.68 -22.90 -5.88
C ASP A 149 -5.22 -22.68 -6.31
N MET A 150 -4.97 -21.72 -7.17
CA MET A 150 -3.64 -21.41 -7.69
C MET A 150 -2.69 -20.81 -6.64
N GLN A 151 -3.20 -20.04 -5.67
CA GLN A 151 -2.43 -19.55 -4.52
C GLN A 151 -1.86 -20.73 -3.71
N MET A 152 -2.69 -21.71 -3.41
CA MET A 152 -2.25 -22.92 -2.68
C MET A 152 -1.19 -23.70 -3.46
N GLU A 153 -1.38 -23.84 -4.77
CA GLU A 153 -0.39 -24.53 -5.63
C GLU A 153 0.93 -23.79 -5.71
N LEU A 154 0.92 -22.45 -5.86
CA LEU A 154 2.15 -21.64 -5.85
C LEU A 154 2.90 -21.79 -4.52
N LYS A 155 2.19 -21.86 -3.39
CA LYS A 155 2.77 -22.08 -2.07
C LYS A 155 3.45 -23.45 -1.96
N GLU A 156 2.81 -24.51 -2.48
CA GLU A 156 3.38 -25.87 -2.51
C GLU A 156 4.57 -25.98 -3.49
N MET A 157 4.46 -25.35 -4.67
CA MET A 157 5.57 -25.28 -5.62
C MET A 157 6.79 -24.59 -5.03
N HIS A 158 6.61 -23.47 -4.33
CA HIS A 158 7.68 -22.76 -3.66
C HIS A 158 8.41 -23.66 -2.63
N LYS A 159 7.63 -24.34 -1.77
CA LYS A 159 8.21 -25.29 -0.79
C LYS A 159 9.03 -26.40 -1.45
N THR A 160 8.52 -26.93 -2.56
CA THR A 160 9.17 -28.04 -3.30
C THR A 160 10.43 -27.59 -4.02
N LEU A 161 10.41 -26.40 -4.65
CA LEU A 161 11.52 -25.88 -5.44
C LEU A 161 12.66 -25.31 -4.58
N GLY A 162 12.33 -24.70 -3.44
CA GLY A 162 13.30 -24.08 -2.53
C GLY A 162 14.07 -22.90 -3.12
N ILE A 163 13.57 -22.28 -4.21
CA ILE A 163 14.13 -21.08 -4.84
C ILE A 163 13.42 -19.81 -4.33
N THR A 164 14.01 -18.66 -4.54
CA THR A 164 13.38 -17.38 -4.15
C THR A 164 12.30 -17.00 -5.14
N PHE A 165 11.09 -16.66 -4.62
CA PHE A 165 10.01 -16.07 -5.39
C PHE A 165 9.92 -14.58 -5.05
N ILE A 166 9.83 -13.73 -6.08
CA ILE A 166 9.45 -12.32 -5.95
C ILE A 166 8.13 -12.18 -6.69
N TYR A 167 7.11 -11.83 -5.94
CA TYR A 167 5.73 -11.78 -6.39
C TYR A 167 5.24 -10.33 -6.36
N VAL A 168 4.79 -9.80 -7.48
CA VAL A 168 4.18 -8.47 -7.56
C VAL A 168 2.67 -8.62 -7.66
N THR A 169 1.94 -7.92 -6.82
CA THR A 169 0.47 -7.89 -6.83
C THR A 169 -0.04 -6.54 -6.34
N HIS A 170 -1.28 -6.24 -6.67
CA HIS A 170 -2.07 -5.19 -6.04
C HIS A 170 -3.16 -5.79 -5.13
N ASP A 171 -3.25 -7.10 -5.04
CA ASP A 171 -4.20 -7.83 -4.18
C ASP A 171 -3.57 -8.11 -2.81
N GLN A 172 -4.18 -7.54 -1.78
CA GLN A 172 -3.72 -7.62 -0.40
C GLN A 172 -3.80 -9.05 0.15
N GLU A 173 -4.91 -9.77 -0.15
CA GLU A 173 -5.12 -11.16 0.29
C GLU A 173 -4.03 -12.08 -0.28
N GLU A 174 -3.64 -11.84 -1.55
CA GLU A 174 -2.55 -12.59 -2.17
C GLU A 174 -1.22 -12.37 -1.45
N ALA A 175 -0.86 -11.11 -1.17
CA ALA A 175 0.39 -10.77 -0.50
C ALA A 175 0.44 -11.36 0.92
N LEU A 176 -0.62 -11.20 1.71
CA LEU A 176 -0.71 -11.72 3.08
C LEU A 176 -0.66 -13.25 3.12
N THR A 177 -1.28 -13.94 2.14
CA THR A 177 -1.36 -15.41 2.12
C THR A 177 -0.11 -16.08 1.60
N LEU A 178 0.54 -15.50 0.57
CA LEU A 178 1.62 -16.17 -0.17
C LEU A 178 3.01 -15.83 0.34
N SER A 179 3.21 -14.70 1.04
CA SER A 179 4.55 -14.19 1.31
C SER A 179 5.11 -14.61 2.67
N ASP A 180 6.43 -14.70 2.77
CA ASP A 180 7.17 -14.71 4.03
C ASP A 180 7.54 -13.28 4.45
N THR A 181 7.68 -12.38 3.46
CA THR A 181 7.97 -10.96 3.65
C THR A 181 7.19 -10.15 2.63
N ILE A 182 6.60 -9.06 3.07
CA ILE A 182 5.90 -8.07 2.23
C ILE A 182 6.74 -6.79 2.18
N VAL A 183 6.85 -6.22 1.00
CA VAL A 183 7.40 -4.89 0.75
C VAL A 183 6.26 -3.99 0.26
N VAL A 184 5.82 -3.06 1.07
CA VAL A 184 4.79 -2.09 0.68
C VAL A 184 5.47 -0.91 -0.01
N MET A 185 5.00 -0.59 -1.21
CA MET A 185 5.54 0.50 -2.03
C MET A 185 4.47 1.55 -2.35
N SER A 186 4.87 2.81 -2.33
CA SER A 186 4.09 3.95 -2.82
C SER A 186 5.03 4.95 -3.48
N GLU A 187 4.65 5.52 -4.62
CA GLU A 187 5.39 6.57 -5.35
C GLU A 187 6.88 6.26 -5.59
N GLY A 188 7.19 5.01 -5.90
CA GLY A 188 8.56 4.55 -6.12
C GLY A 188 9.39 4.38 -4.85
N LYS A 189 8.83 4.62 -3.68
CA LYS A 189 9.47 4.48 -2.37
C LYS A 189 8.95 3.27 -1.63
N ILE A 190 9.81 2.66 -0.81
CA ILE A 190 9.42 1.61 0.12
C ILE A 190 8.85 2.30 1.37
N GLN A 191 7.61 1.94 1.71
CA GLN A 191 6.94 2.43 2.92
C GLN A 191 7.28 1.53 4.12
N GLN A 192 7.11 0.22 3.97
CA GLN A 192 7.39 -0.75 5.03
C GLN A 192 7.84 -2.08 4.47
N ILE A 193 8.69 -2.79 5.23
CA ILE A 193 9.08 -4.18 4.99
C ILE A 193 8.85 -4.96 6.27
N GLY A 194 8.12 -6.07 6.20
CA GLY A 194 7.83 -6.90 7.37
C GLY A 194 7.23 -8.25 7.00
N THR A 195 6.95 -9.07 8.01
CA THR A 195 6.13 -10.27 7.83
C THR A 195 4.68 -9.86 7.55
N PRO A 196 3.82 -10.74 6.99
CA PRO A 196 2.40 -10.44 6.83
C PRO A 196 1.73 -9.97 8.14
N VAL A 197 2.09 -10.58 9.25
CA VAL A 197 1.54 -10.24 10.59
C VAL A 197 1.99 -8.84 11.00
N ASP A 198 3.28 -8.51 10.84
CA ASP A 198 3.81 -7.20 11.22
C ASP A 198 3.17 -6.08 10.37
N ILE A 199 3.04 -6.32 9.05
CA ILE A 199 2.46 -5.32 8.12
C ILE A 199 0.98 -5.08 8.42
N TYR A 200 0.22 -6.11 8.83
CA TYR A 200 -1.20 -6.01 9.16
C TYR A 200 -1.45 -5.39 10.53
N ASN A 201 -0.75 -5.87 11.57
CA ASN A 201 -1.00 -5.48 12.95
C ASN A 201 -0.24 -4.22 13.38
N GLU A 202 0.96 -3.99 12.81
CA GLU A 202 1.86 -2.90 13.20
C GLU A 202 2.24 -2.04 11.97
N PRO A 203 1.26 -1.44 11.25
CA PRO A 203 1.55 -0.55 10.14
C PRO A 203 2.33 0.67 10.64
N ILE A 204 3.36 1.07 9.86
CA ILE A 204 4.24 2.18 10.26
C ILE A 204 3.58 3.55 10.09
N ASN A 205 2.63 3.66 9.16
CA ASN A 205 1.90 4.88 8.84
C ASN A 205 0.49 4.59 8.34
N SER A 206 -0.33 5.63 8.23
CA SER A 206 -1.74 5.55 7.83
C SER A 206 -1.91 4.99 6.42
N PHE A 207 -0.98 5.29 5.49
CA PHE A 207 -1.01 4.71 4.16
C PHE A 207 -0.92 3.18 4.19
N VAL A 208 0.02 2.62 4.95
CA VAL A 208 0.17 1.16 5.07
C VAL A 208 -1.05 0.55 5.75
N ALA A 209 -1.57 1.20 6.80
CA ALA A 209 -2.76 0.74 7.53
C ALA A 209 -3.99 0.61 6.63
N ASP A 210 -4.28 1.67 5.85
CA ASP A 210 -5.41 1.75 4.93
C ASP A 210 -5.22 0.82 3.73
N PHE A 211 -3.99 0.78 3.19
CA PHE A 211 -3.70 0.00 2.00
C PHE A 211 -3.74 -1.53 2.23
N ILE A 212 -3.47 -2.03 3.44
CA ILE A 212 -3.38 -3.48 3.73
C ILE A 212 -4.73 -4.11 4.08
N GLY A 213 -5.69 -3.33 4.51
CA GLY A 213 -7.03 -3.79 4.89
C GLY A 213 -7.87 -2.66 5.44
N GLU A 214 -9.17 -2.87 5.48
CA GLU A 214 -10.07 -1.91 6.09
C GLU A 214 -9.63 -1.58 7.52
N SER A 215 -9.67 -0.30 7.88
CA SER A 215 -9.20 0.18 9.18
C SER A 215 -10.00 1.39 9.61
N ASN A 216 -10.29 1.47 10.89
CA ASN A 216 -10.66 2.72 11.52
C ASN A 216 -9.36 3.48 11.84
N ILE A 217 -9.08 4.54 11.12
CA ILE A 217 -7.90 5.39 11.34
C ILE A 217 -8.38 6.73 11.85
N LEU A 218 -7.98 7.07 13.07
CA LEU A 218 -8.52 8.21 13.81
C LEU A 218 -7.40 9.13 14.29
N ASN A 219 -7.71 10.41 14.41
CA ASN A 219 -6.83 11.32 15.10
C ASN A 219 -6.91 11.07 16.62
N GLY A 220 -5.77 10.89 17.26
CA GLY A 220 -5.67 10.67 18.68
C GLY A 220 -4.63 11.55 19.36
N THR A 221 -4.62 11.50 20.67
CA THR A 221 -3.60 12.13 21.52
C THR A 221 -3.13 11.11 22.55
N MET A 222 -1.84 10.81 22.54
CA MET A 222 -1.22 10.00 23.59
C MET A 222 -1.17 10.84 24.86
N ILE A 223 -2.01 10.50 25.84
CA ILE A 223 -2.07 11.27 27.10
C ILE A 223 -0.81 11.00 27.94
N GLN A 224 -0.46 9.74 28.03
CA GLN A 224 0.76 9.21 28.66
C GLN A 224 1.00 7.79 28.09
N ASP A 225 2.11 7.18 28.43
CA ASP A 225 2.37 5.80 28.08
C ASP A 225 1.21 4.90 28.47
N LYS A 226 0.75 4.07 27.53
CA LYS A 226 -0.37 3.11 27.67
C LYS A 226 -1.75 3.75 27.86
N LEU A 227 -1.90 5.05 27.54
CA LEU A 227 -3.19 5.75 27.61
C LEU A 227 -3.33 6.70 26.42
N VAL A 228 -4.27 6.44 25.54
CA VAL A 228 -4.56 7.26 24.34
C VAL A 228 -5.99 7.80 24.41
N ARG A 229 -6.20 9.01 23.93
CA ARG A 229 -7.53 9.60 23.77
C ARG A 229 -7.84 9.73 22.28
N PHE A 230 -8.97 9.18 21.84
CA PHE A 230 -9.57 9.41 20.54
C PHE A 230 -11.10 9.36 20.64
N ALA A 231 -11.81 9.93 19.65
CA ALA A 231 -13.27 10.06 19.67
C ALA A 231 -13.84 10.59 21.01
N GLY A 232 -13.09 11.44 21.70
CA GLY A 232 -13.47 12.05 22.99
C GLY A 232 -13.34 11.16 24.21
N VAL A 233 -12.88 9.90 24.09
CA VAL A 233 -12.75 8.93 25.17
C VAL A 233 -11.31 8.49 25.37
N GLU A 234 -10.93 8.19 26.60
CA GLU A 234 -9.62 7.63 26.95
C GLU A 234 -9.65 6.10 26.94
N PHE A 235 -8.68 5.51 26.26
CA PHE A 235 -8.53 4.06 26.13
C PHE A 235 -7.15 3.65 26.64
N GLU A 236 -7.12 2.55 27.39
CA GLU A 236 -5.86 1.88 27.66
C GLU A 236 -5.31 1.26 26.37
N CYS A 237 -4.02 1.34 26.12
CA CYS A 237 -3.30 0.68 25.04
C CYS A 237 -2.01 0.04 25.55
N VAL A 238 -1.27 -0.66 24.69
CA VAL A 238 0.01 -1.29 25.07
C VAL A 238 1.22 -0.45 24.70
N ASP A 239 1.03 0.52 23.83
CA ASP A 239 2.10 1.36 23.27
C ASP A 239 2.67 2.34 24.29
N GLU A 240 3.99 2.57 24.17
CA GLU A 240 4.75 3.48 25.03
C GLU A 240 5.84 4.22 24.23
N GLY A 241 6.38 5.31 24.78
CA GLY A 241 7.49 6.05 24.17
C GLY A 241 7.10 7.13 23.16
N PHE A 242 5.81 7.46 23.04
CA PHE A 242 5.32 8.54 22.15
C PHE A 242 5.46 9.94 22.79
N GLY A 243 5.54 10.02 24.12
CA GLY A 243 5.54 11.27 24.89
C GLY A 243 4.14 11.68 25.36
N GLU A 244 4.10 12.58 26.34
CA GLU A 244 2.85 13.07 26.94
C GLU A 244 2.18 14.12 26.05
N ASN A 245 0.87 14.02 25.89
CA ASN A 245 0.01 14.92 25.09
C ASN A 245 0.45 15.06 23.62
N MET A 246 1.05 14.00 23.07
CA MET A 246 1.50 14.01 21.68
C MET A 246 0.39 13.59 20.71
N PRO A 247 0.20 14.31 19.59
CA PRO A 247 -0.74 13.90 18.54
C PRO A 247 -0.24 12.62 17.87
N VAL A 248 -1.16 11.67 17.70
CA VAL A 248 -0.91 10.35 17.09
C VAL A 248 -2.02 10.00 16.13
N ASP A 249 -1.76 9.03 15.25
CA ASP A 249 -2.79 8.32 14.52
C ASP A 249 -3.09 7.00 15.25
N VAL A 250 -4.37 6.71 15.44
CA VAL A 250 -4.85 5.49 16.08
C VAL A 250 -5.45 4.60 15.02
N VAL A 251 -5.04 3.35 14.97
CA VAL A 251 -5.59 2.34 14.05
C VAL A 251 -6.30 1.26 14.86
N VAL A 252 -7.53 0.96 14.46
CA VAL A 252 -8.32 -0.13 14.99
C VAL A 252 -8.92 -0.91 13.82
N ARG A 253 -8.71 -2.22 13.79
CA ARG A 253 -9.30 -3.07 12.75
C ARG A 253 -10.79 -3.26 13.00
N PRO A 254 -11.64 -3.34 11.96
CA PRO A 254 -13.09 -3.53 12.12
C PRO A 254 -13.48 -4.78 12.91
N GLU A 255 -12.70 -5.85 12.80
CA GLU A 255 -12.91 -7.12 13.50
C GLU A 255 -12.48 -7.12 14.97
N ASP A 256 -11.75 -6.09 15.41
CA ASP A 256 -11.25 -5.97 16.78
C ASP A 256 -12.25 -5.27 17.72
N TRP A 257 -13.29 -4.64 17.15
CA TRP A 257 -14.37 -4.06 17.91
C TRP A 257 -15.34 -5.13 18.42
N TYR A 258 -15.58 -5.15 19.72
CA TYR A 258 -16.67 -5.89 20.32
C TYR A 258 -17.91 -5.03 20.33
N ILE A 259 -18.97 -5.47 19.64
CA ILE A 259 -20.27 -4.80 19.56
C ILE A 259 -21.32 -5.61 20.35
N PHE A 260 -22.13 -4.94 21.16
CA PHE A 260 -23.16 -5.53 21.99
C PHE A 260 -24.25 -4.49 22.31
N PRO A 261 -25.44 -4.92 22.83
CA PRO A 261 -26.45 -3.95 23.28
C PRO A 261 -25.87 -2.99 24.30
N ASP A 262 -26.13 -1.70 24.17
CA ASP A 262 -25.53 -0.66 25.01
C ASP A 262 -25.76 -0.92 26.51
N SER A 263 -24.70 -0.75 27.30
CA SER A 263 -24.69 -1.04 28.73
C SER A 263 -23.57 -0.27 29.44
N ASP A 264 -23.51 -0.34 30.77
CA ASP A 264 -22.44 0.26 31.58
C ASP A 264 -21.03 -0.29 31.27
N ALA A 265 -20.93 -1.40 30.51
CA ALA A 265 -19.66 -1.96 30.07
C ALA A 265 -19.15 -1.34 28.77
N SER A 266 -19.94 -0.48 28.11
CA SER A 266 -19.56 0.19 26.87
C SER A 266 -18.47 1.22 27.11
N GLN A 267 -17.41 1.19 26.31
CA GLN A 267 -16.41 2.26 26.29
C GLN A 267 -16.92 3.41 25.42
N LEU A 268 -17.61 3.09 24.33
CA LEU A 268 -18.32 4.03 23.46
C LEU A 268 -19.75 3.54 23.28
N SER A 269 -20.72 4.45 23.32
CA SER A 269 -22.13 4.17 22.98
C SER A 269 -22.45 4.88 21.68
N GLY A 270 -23.07 4.15 20.74
CA GLY A 270 -23.37 4.66 19.41
C GLY A 270 -24.66 4.10 18.81
N ILE A 271 -24.95 4.52 17.60
CA ILE A 271 -26.11 4.09 16.83
C ILE A 271 -25.63 3.45 15.53
N VAL A 272 -26.18 2.29 15.19
CA VAL A 272 -25.89 1.62 13.92
C VAL A 272 -26.54 2.43 12.78
N THR A 273 -25.73 2.95 11.86
CA THR A 273 -26.18 3.72 10.68
C THR A 273 -26.22 2.87 9.41
N SER A 274 -25.41 1.81 9.34
CA SER A 274 -25.40 0.85 8.23
C SER A 274 -25.15 -0.56 8.76
N SER A 275 -25.74 -1.59 8.12
CA SER A 275 -25.50 -2.99 8.46
C SER A 275 -25.66 -3.85 7.20
N ILE A 276 -24.55 -4.44 6.72
CA ILE A 276 -24.47 -5.17 5.45
C ILE A 276 -23.90 -6.56 5.69
N PHE A 277 -24.61 -7.61 5.26
CA PHE A 277 -24.10 -8.99 5.33
C PHE A 277 -23.08 -9.26 4.23
N LYS A 278 -21.85 -9.57 4.59
CA LYS A 278 -20.72 -9.89 3.68
C LYS A 278 -20.53 -11.41 3.46
N GLY A 279 -21.51 -12.23 3.79
CA GLY A 279 -21.48 -13.69 3.58
C GLY A 279 -21.01 -14.50 4.79
N VAL A 280 -20.12 -13.98 5.61
CA VAL A 280 -19.59 -14.62 6.83
C VAL A 280 -19.88 -13.79 8.07
N HIS A 281 -19.76 -12.48 7.99
CA HIS A 281 -19.99 -11.50 9.05
C HIS A 281 -20.89 -10.38 8.54
N TYR A 282 -21.37 -9.56 9.45
CA TYR A 282 -21.98 -8.27 9.16
C TYR A 282 -20.90 -7.20 9.28
N GLU A 283 -20.85 -6.32 8.28
CA GLU A 283 -20.11 -5.08 8.33
C GLU A 283 -21.10 -3.98 8.68
N MET A 284 -20.84 -3.32 9.78
CA MET A 284 -21.70 -2.29 10.33
C MET A 284 -20.94 -0.99 10.45
N VAL A 285 -21.63 0.13 10.23
CA VAL A 285 -21.13 1.45 10.58
C VAL A 285 -21.87 1.90 11.83
N VAL A 286 -21.11 2.26 12.85
CA VAL A 286 -21.63 2.76 14.13
C VAL A 286 -21.19 4.21 14.30
N GLU A 287 -22.15 5.11 14.43
CA GLU A 287 -21.89 6.52 14.74
C GLU A 287 -21.85 6.69 16.26
N ALA A 288 -20.72 7.15 16.81
CA ALA A 288 -20.52 7.42 18.22
C ALA A 288 -19.67 8.67 18.41
N ASN A 289 -20.10 9.61 19.25
CA ASN A 289 -19.44 10.88 19.55
C ASN A 289 -19.08 11.73 18.32
N GLY A 290 -19.86 11.61 17.23
CA GLY A 290 -19.60 12.29 15.96
C GLY A 290 -18.55 11.63 15.06
N TYR A 291 -18.13 10.41 15.38
CA TYR A 291 -17.24 9.58 14.58
C TYR A 291 -17.97 8.35 14.06
N GLU A 292 -17.64 7.94 12.85
CA GLU A 292 -18.09 6.68 12.26
C GLU A 292 -17.06 5.59 12.46
N PHE A 293 -17.51 4.44 12.97
CA PHE A 293 -16.68 3.26 13.18
C PHE A 293 -17.18 2.11 12.31
N ILE A 294 -16.29 1.56 11.49
CA ILE A 294 -16.55 0.31 10.78
C ILE A 294 -16.31 -0.84 11.76
N VAL A 295 -17.31 -1.71 11.91
CA VAL A 295 -17.30 -2.85 12.83
C VAL A 295 -17.67 -4.11 12.07
N GLN A 296 -16.92 -5.18 12.26
CA GLN A 296 -17.24 -6.50 11.69
C GLN A 296 -17.53 -7.49 12.80
N ASP A 297 -18.76 -8.04 12.81
CA ASP A 297 -19.19 -9.04 13.80
C ASP A 297 -20.11 -10.10 13.17
N TYR A 298 -20.18 -11.27 13.80
CA TYR A 298 -21.10 -12.33 13.38
C TYR A 298 -22.54 -12.07 13.78
N HIS A 299 -22.80 -11.23 14.79
CA HIS A 299 -24.12 -10.83 15.24
C HIS A 299 -24.62 -9.64 14.42
N HIS A 300 -25.91 -9.66 14.12
CA HIS A 300 -26.59 -8.60 13.42
C HIS A 300 -27.18 -7.59 14.40
N PHE A 301 -26.88 -6.32 14.19
CA PHE A 301 -27.57 -5.20 14.80
C PHE A 301 -28.27 -4.39 13.71
N ALA A 302 -29.51 -3.99 13.96
CA ALA A 302 -30.30 -3.28 12.96
C ALA A 302 -29.95 -1.78 12.88
N VAL A 303 -30.14 -1.18 11.72
CA VAL A 303 -29.97 0.27 11.55
C VAL A 303 -30.93 1.01 12.50
N GLY A 304 -30.41 1.97 13.26
CA GLY A 304 -31.10 2.72 14.31
C GLY A 304 -31.01 2.09 15.69
N GLU A 305 -30.41 0.91 15.84
CA GLU A 305 -30.21 0.25 17.12
C GLU A 305 -29.06 0.91 17.91
N GLN A 306 -29.29 1.12 19.21
CA GLN A 306 -28.27 1.65 20.12
C GLN A 306 -27.37 0.49 20.60
N VAL A 307 -26.08 0.67 20.42
CA VAL A 307 -25.07 -0.36 20.70
C VAL A 307 -23.92 0.21 21.51
N GLY A 308 -23.27 -0.68 22.27
CA GLY A 308 -22.00 -0.41 22.94
C GLY A 308 -20.84 -1.00 22.16
N LEU A 309 -19.75 -0.24 22.09
CA LEU A 309 -18.48 -0.67 21.54
C LEU A 309 -17.43 -0.81 22.66
N LEU A 310 -16.63 -1.86 22.56
CA LEU A 310 -15.50 -2.10 23.44
C LEU A 310 -14.30 -2.58 22.59
N ILE A 311 -13.11 -2.13 22.96
CA ILE A 311 -11.86 -2.59 22.37
C ILE A 311 -10.86 -2.94 23.48
N LYS A 312 -10.05 -3.94 23.23
CA LYS A 312 -8.98 -4.32 24.17
C LYS A 312 -7.72 -3.47 23.93
N PRO A 313 -6.93 -3.22 24.98
CA PRO A 313 -5.70 -2.43 24.87
C PRO A 313 -4.69 -2.94 23.83
N PHE A 314 -4.68 -4.26 23.57
CA PHE A 314 -3.74 -4.89 22.63
C PHE A 314 -4.17 -4.72 21.16
N ASP A 315 -5.46 -4.43 20.94
CA ASP A 315 -6.06 -4.32 19.60
C ASP A 315 -6.08 -2.87 19.10
N ILE A 316 -5.53 -1.93 19.90
CA ILE A 316 -5.31 -0.53 19.52
C ILE A 316 -3.85 -0.39 19.09
N HIS A 317 -3.61 0.03 17.84
CA HIS A 317 -2.26 0.31 17.35
C HIS A 317 -2.06 1.83 17.22
N ILE A 318 -0.95 2.33 17.77
CA ILE A 318 -0.61 3.76 17.77
C ILE A 318 0.50 4.04 16.75
N MET A 319 0.25 4.97 15.86
CA MET A 319 1.24 5.42 14.89
C MET A 319 1.66 6.87 15.19
N LYS A 320 2.93 7.13 14.97
CA LYS A 320 3.45 8.49 15.06
C LYS A 320 2.92 9.32 13.89
N LYS A 321 2.31 10.47 14.17
CA LYS A 321 1.95 11.41 13.12
C LYS A 321 3.20 11.90 12.41
N GLU A 322 3.25 11.70 11.09
CA GLU A 322 4.37 12.20 10.28
C GLU A 322 4.39 13.72 10.22
N ARG A 323 3.21 14.32 10.17
CA ARG A 323 3.02 15.78 10.10
C ARG A 323 1.79 16.19 10.91
N VAL A 324 1.86 17.38 11.49
CA VAL A 324 0.75 18.02 12.24
C VAL A 324 0.21 19.25 11.53
N CYS A 325 0.94 19.79 10.55
CA CYS A 325 0.54 20.88 9.66
C CYS A 325 1.37 20.85 8.38
N ASN A 326 0.92 21.56 7.36
CA ASN A 326 1.73 21.82 6.18
C ASN A 326 2.87 22.78 6.55
N THR A 327 4.04 22.55 5.99
CA THR A 327 5.22 23.39 6.23
C THR A 327 5.95 23.60 4.90
N PHE A 328 6.11 24.86 4.52
CA PHE A 328 6.75 25.27 3.27
C PHE A 328 7.89 26.24 3.56
N GLU A 329 8.87 26.29 2.66
CA GLU A 329 9.85 27.39 2.61
C GLU A 329 9.29 28.49 1.70
N GLY A 330 9.38 29.74 2.14
CA GLY A 330 8.91 30.88 1.38
C GLY A 330 9.78 32.11 1.58
N GLU A 331 9.44 33.19 0.91
CA GLU A 331 10.08 34.50 1.03
C GLU A 331 9.02 35.55 1.36
N LEU A 332 9.25 36.37 2.39
CA LEU A 332 8.40 37.49 2.72
C LEU A 332 8.62 38.61 1.70
N THR A 333 7.64 38.90 0.81
CA THR A 333 7.79 39.89 -0.26
C THR A 333 7.60 41.31 0.24
N ASP A 334 6.65 41.48 1.17
CA ASP A 334 6.41 42.72 1.92
C ASP A 334 5.83 42.38 3.30
N GLY A 335 5.45 43.38 4.07
CA GLY A 335 4.93 43.15 5.43
C GLY A 335 3.58 42.43 5.49
N THR A 336 2.92 42.10 4.36
CA THR A 336 1.60 41.50 4.26
C THR A 336 1.46 40.41 3.22
N HIS A 337 2.54 40.09 2.50
CA HIS A 337 2.55 39.04 1.48
C HIS A 337 3.76 38.11 1.62
N VAL A 338 3.53 36.84 1.40
CA VAL A 338 4.57 35.79 1.39
C VAL A 338 4.47 34.97 0.10
N GLU A 339 5.60 34.71 -0.51
CA GLU A 339 5.70 33.86 -1.70
C GLU A 339 6.15 32.45 -1.29
N PHE A 340 5.37 31.43 -1.62
CA PHE A 340 5.74 30.01 -1.50
C PHE A 340 4.96 29.21 -2.55
N LEU A 341 5.47 28.02 -2.89
CA LEU A 341 4.91 27.18 -3.96
C LEU A 341 4.70 27.95 -5.29
N GLY A 342 5.57 28.93 -5.58
CA GLY A 342 5.51 29.73 -6.80
C GLY A 342 4.35 30.72 -6.89
N CYS A 343 3.57 30.91 -5.81
CA CYS A 343 2.45 31.84 -5.73
C CYS A 343 2.62 32.80 -4.58
N THR A 344 2.02 33.99 -4.71
CA THR A 344 2.01 35.03 -3.66
C THR A 344 0.71 34.94 -2.89
N PHE A 345 0.80 34.81 -1.57
CA PHE A 345 -0.31 34.77 -0.64
C PHE A 345 -0.34 36.01 0.24
N GLU A 346 -1.51 36.54 0.49
CA GLU A 346 -1.72 37.56 1.51
C GLU A 346 -1.60 36.90 2.88
N CYS A 347 -0.96 37.56 3.85
CA CYS A 347 -0.82 37.09 5.24
C CYS A 347 -1.08 38.23 6.23
N LEU A 348 -1.26 37.90 7.49
CA LEU A 348 -1.37 38.92 8.53
C LEU A 348 -0.07 39.76 8.61
N PRO A 349 -0.14 41.05 8.98
CA PRO A 349 1.01 41.91 9.01
C PRO A 349 2.16 41.33 9.87
N VAL A 350 3.32 41.17 9.26
CA VAL A 350 4.55 40.68 9.90
C VAL A 350 5.48 41.88 10.15
N VAL A 351 5.74 42.19 11.42
CA VAL A 351 6.45 43.42 11.82
C VAL A 351 7.92 43.15 12.14
N ASP A 352 8.25 41.91 12.57
CA ASP A 352 9.56 41.56 13.10
C ASP A 352 10.52 40.92 12.09
N ILE A 353 10.09 40.78 10.83
CA ILE A 353 10.85 40.16 9.76
C ILE A 353 10.96 41.13 8.58
N GLU A 354 12.19 41.38 8.10
CA GLU A 354 12.39 42.25 6.95
C GLU A 354 11.93 41.63 5.63
N PRO A 355 11.33 42.41 4.70
CA PRO A 355 11.02 41.96 3.35
C PRO A 355 12.28 41.39 2.64
N GLY A 356 12.08 40.34 1.83
CA GLY A 356 13.18 39.60 1.19
C GLY A 356 13.82 38.53 2.07
N THR A 357 13.29 38.30 3.28
CA THR A 357 13.81 37.27 4.18
C THR A 357 13.15 35.91 3.89
N LYS A 358 13.97 34.85 3.87
CA LYS A 358 13.48 33.46 3.82
C LYS A 358 12.76 33.12 5.10
N VAL A 359 11.58 32.56 4.97
CA VAL A 359 10.68 32.26 6.09
C VAL A 359 10.14 30.83 5.99
N LYS A 360 9.81 30.27 7.13
CA LYS A 360 9.04 29.04 7.25
C LYS A 360 7.57 29.40 7.34
N VAL A 361 6.79 28.88 6.42
CA VAL A 361 5.33 29.04 6.35
C VAL A 361 4.68 27.76 6.89
N GLN A 362 3.77 27.91 7.84
CA GLN A 362 3.00 26.80 8.41
C GLN A 362 1.51 27.09 8.26
N VAL A 363 0.76 26.06 7.79
CA VAL A 363 -0.70 26.12 7.61
C VAL A 363 -1.29 24.84 8.15
N ASP A 364 -2.27 24.93 9.04
CA ASP A 364 -2.97 23.76 9.56
C ASP A 364 -3.79 23.08 8.44
N PHE A 365 -3.94 21.77 8.46
CA PHE A 365 -4.59 21.00 7.39
C PHE A 365 -6.05 21.44 7.16
N LYS A 366 -6.77 21.75 8.25
CA LYS A 366 -8.17 22.20 8.24
C LYS A 366 -8.38 23.63 7.71
N ASP A 367 -7.30 24.40 7.62
CA ASP A 367 -7.34 25.81 7.22
C ASP A 367 -7.08 25.98 5.71
N ILE A 368 -6.97 24.86 4.98
CA ILE A 368 -6.87 24.83 3.52
C ILE A 368 -8.23 24.47 2.94
N ILE A 369 -8.67 25.24 1.96
CA ILE A 369 -9.97 25.07 1.31
C ILE A 369 -9.73 24.61 -0.12
N LEU A 370 -10.42 23.53 -0.50
CA LEU A 370 -10.47 23.06 -1.87
C LEU A 370 -11.69 23.64 -2.60
N GLN A 371 -11.49 23.96 -3.87
CA GLN A 371 -12.49 24.56 -4.76
C GLN A 371 -12.72 23.64 -5.96
N ASP A 372 -13.98 23.40 -6.33
CA ASP A 372 -14.33 22.62 -7.53
C ASP A 372 -13.82 23.28 -8.83
N ASN A 373 -13.74 24.60 -8.85
CA ASN A 373 -13.23 25.36 -9.97
C ASN A 373 -11.77 25.79 -9.67
N GLU A 374 -10.86 25.34 -10.49
CA GLU A 374 -9.42 25.66 -10.37
C GLU A 374 -9.13 27.18 -10.37
N GLU A 375 -9.96 27.96 -11.11
CA GLU A 375 -9.78 29.43 -11.22
C GLU A 375 -10.10 30.17 -9.90
N ASP A 376 -10.82 29.56 -8.97
CA ASP A 376 -11.19 30.14 -7.68
C ASP A 376 -10.10 29.93 -6.61
N GLY A 377 -9.07 29.09 -6.88
CA GLY A 377 -7.93 28.86 -6.02
C GLY A 377 -6.74 29.77 -6.33
N THR A 378 -5.86 30.00 -5.34
CA THR A 378 -4.56 30.64 -5.53
C THR A 378 -3.52 29.67 -6.08
N LEU A 379 -3.67 28.39 -5.78
CA LEU A 379 -2.90 27.24 -6.28
C LEU A 379 -3.86 26.23 -6.91
N THR A 380 -3.30 25.34 -7.71
CA THR A 380 -4.01 24.19 -8.29
C THR A 380 -3.25 22.90 -8.03
N GLY A 381 -3.95 21.78 -8.06
CA GLY A 381 -3.34 20.47 -7.86
C GLY A 381 -4.31 19.31 -8.02
N ASP A 382 -3.76 18.10 -8.06
CA ASP A 382 -4.53 16.85 -8.22
C ASP A 382 -4.69 16.13 -6.87
N VAL A 383 -5.90 15.73 -6.52
CA VAL A 383 -6.15 14.85 -5.37
C VAL A 383 -5.55 13.47 -5.65
N ARG A 384 -4.59 13.03 -4.82
CA ARG A 384 -3.86 11.77 -5.02
C ARG A 384 -4.17 10.68 -4.02
N PHE A 385 -4.50 11.08 -2.80
CA PHE A 385 -4.80 10.13 -1.74
C PHE A 385 -5.88 10.71 -0.83
N ILE A 386 -6.82 9.86 -0.44
CA ILE A 386 -7.96 10.21 0.41
C ILE A 386 -8.02 9.18 1.52
N LEU A 387 -8.03 9.65 2.76
CA LEU A 387 -8.14 8.84 3.96
C LEU A 387 -9.27 9.34 4.84
N TYR A 388 -10.23 8.49 5.16
CA TYR A 388 -11.28 8.84 6.11
C TYR A 388 -10.79 8.66 7.56
N LYS A 389 -10.94 9.68 8.39
CA LYS A 389 -10.49 9.72 9.79
C LYS A 389 -11.62 9.54 10.81
N GLY A 390 -12.74 9.01 10.38
CA GLY A 390 -13.92 8.76 11.22
C GLY A 390 -14.89 9.95 11.29
N ASP A 391 -14.42 11.18 11.18
CA ASP A 391 -15.21 12.41 11.24
C ASP A 391 -14.93 13.40 10.09
N HIS A 392 -13.83 13.20 9.36
CA HIS A 392 -13.44 14.02 8.21
C HIS A 392 -12.54 13.22 7.25
N TYR A 393 -12.30 13.76 6.06
CA TYR A 393 -11.34 13.23 5.09
C TYR A 393 -10.01 13.95 5.21
N HIS A 394 -8.92 13.20 5.27
CA HIS A 394 -7.55 13.69 5.16
C HIS A 394 -7.06 13.40 3.74
N LEU A 395 -6.77 14.46 3.01
CA LEU A 395 -6.41 14.40 1.59
C LEU A 395 -4.94 14.73 1.39
N THR A 396 -4.31 14.09 0.40
CA THR A 396 -3.04 14.53 -0.16
C THR A 396 -3.31 15.08 -1.55
N VAL A 397 -3.03 16.35 -1.76
CA VAL A 397 -3.17 17.06 -3.04
C VAL A 397 -1.77 17.38 -3.55
N SER A 398 -1.42 16.87 -4.72
CA SER A 398 -0.14 17.19 -5.36
C SER A 398 -0.31 18.48 -6.16
N SER A 399 0.35 19.54 -5.73
CA SER A 399 0.31 20.81 -6.43
C SER A 399 0.99 20.72 -7.80
N ASP A 400 0.64 21.61 -8.73
CA ASP A 400 1.26 21.69 -10.05
C ASP A 400 2.76 22.01 -9.99
N TRP A 401 3.25 22.45 -8.83
CA TRP A 401 4.66 22.69 -8.53
C TRP A 401 5.39 21.46 -8.00
N GLY A 402 4.66 20.32 -7.84
CA GLY A 402 5.24 19.03 -7.45
C GLY A 402 5.41 18.82 -5.94
N GLU A 403 4.85 19.70 -5.11
CA GLU A 403 4.82 19.56 -3.66
C GLU A 403 3.47 19.01 -3.20
N ASP A 404 3.47 18.16 -2.18
CA ASP A 404 2.27 17.62 -1.58
C ASP A 404 1.70 18.54 -0.50
N ILE A 405 0.41 18.82 -0.62
CA ILE A 405 -0.38 19.64 0.32
C ILE A 405 -1.39 18.71 1.02
N PHE A 406 -1.43 18.75 2.34
CA PHE A 406 -2.35 17.94 3.14
C PHE A 406 -3.54 18.79 3.59
N VAL A 407 -4.75 18.25 3.44
CA VAL A 407 -6.01 18.98 3.68
C VAL A 407 -6.96 18.11 4.49
N ASP A 408 -7.51 18.66 5.57
CA ASP A 408 -8.62 18.05 6.32
C ASP A 408 -9.93 18.72 5.91
N THR A 409 -10.88 17.96 5.37
CA THR A 409 -12.17 18.49 4.88
C THR A 409 -13.31 17.50 5.14
N ASN A 410 -14.54 18.02 5.22
CA ASN A 410 -15.77 17.22 5.22
C ASN A 410 -16.37 17.04 3.82
N ASP A 411 -15.81 17.73 2.83
CA ASP A 411 -16.25 17.60 1.45
C ASP A 411 -15.73 16.31 0.83
N VAL A 412 -16.52 15.72 -0.05
CA VAL A 412 -16.21 14.46 -0.73
C VAL A 412 -15.54 14.75 -2.06
N TRP A 413 -14.35 14.22 -2.23
CA TRP A 413 -13.54 14.34 -3.45
C TRP A 413 -13.18 12.96 -3.98
N ASP A 414 -12.83 12.88 -5.27
CA ASP A 414 -12.35 11.65 -5.89
C ASP A 414 -10.85 11.72 -6.21
N ASN A 415 -10.19 10.55 -6.19
CA ASN A 415 -8.79 10.47 -6.61
C ASN A 415 -8.65 10.85 -8.10
N GLY A 416 -7.82 11.85 -8.37
CA GLY A 416 -7.60 12.41 -9.71
C GLY A 416 -8.41 13.69 -9.98
N ASP A 417 -9.23 14.16 -9.04
CA ASP A 417 -9.88 15.46 -9.15
C ASP A 417 -8.81 16.55 -9.18
N HIS A 418 -8.94 17.47 -10.16
CA HIS A 418 -8.11 18.66 -10.25
C HIS A 418 -8.84 19.81 -9.56
N VAL A 419 -8.20 20.41 -8.55
CA VAL A 419 -8.85 21.33 -7.61
C VAL A 419 -8.11 22.65 -7.49
N GLY A 420 -8.85 23.72 -7.22
CA GLY A 420 -8.30 24.99 -6.74
C GLY A 420 -8.03 24.92 -5.24
N ILE A 421 -6.94 25.53 -4.78
CA ILE A 421 -6.50 25.54 -3.37
C ILE A 421 -6.43 26.97 -2.89
N SER A 422 -7.16 27.26 -1.80
CA SER A 422 -7.20 28.58 -1.16
C SER A 422 -6.75 28.49 0.29
N ILE A 423 -6.03 29.53 0.75
CA ILE A 423 -5.56 29.66 2.13
C ILE A 423 -5.89 31.08 2.58
N PHE A 424 -6.60 31.23 3.70
CA PHE A 424 -6.90 32.55 4.24
C PHE A 424 -5.67 33.19 4.91
N PRO A 425 -5.53 34.52 4.85
CA PRO A 425 -4.39 35.23 5.41
C PRO A 425 -4.14 34.96 6.90
N GLU A 426 -5.18 34.80 7.72
CA GLU A 426 -5.13 34.50 9.14
C GLU A 426 -4.63 33.09 9.47
N SER A 427 -4.67 32.18 8.51
CA SER A 427 -4.23 30.78 8.67
C SER A 427 -2.75 30.59 8.38
N ILE A 428 -2.10 31.58 7.80
CA ILE A 428 -0.67 31.55 7.43
C ILE A 428 0.17 32.00 8.62
N LYS A 429 0.90 31.04 9.23
CA LYS A 429 1.82 31.30 10.33
C LYS A 429 3.25 31.39 9.78
N ILE A 430 3.90 32.53 9.98
CA ILE A 430 5.23 32.81 9.43
C ILE A 430 6.25 32.87 10.56
N THR A 431 7.36 32.18 10.39
CA THR A 431 8.52 32.21 11.30
C THR A 431 9.81 32.38 10.49
N GLN A 432 10.75 33.18 11.02
CA GLN A 432 12.04 33.36 10.37
C GLN A 432 12.86 32.05 10.40
N ILE A 433 13.50 31.72 9.28
CA ILE A 433 14.49 30.64 9.24
C ILE A 433 15.80 31.21 9.84
N VAL A 434 16.16 30.76 11.03
CA VAL A 434 17.48 31.04 11.61
C VAL A 434 18.42 29.97 11.05
N GLU A 435 19.33 30.34 10.15
CA GLU A 435 20.41 29.44 9.73
C GLU A 435 21.29 29.15 10.96
N SER A 436 21.35 27.85 11.35
CA SER A 436 22.16 27.36 12.46
C SER A 436 23.58 27.00 12.02
#